data_8dc89e179c2296fbdf236e2e3b537b37
#
_entry.id   8dc89e179c2296fbdf236e2e3b537b37
#
_cell.length_a   1.000
_cell.length_b   1.000
_cell.length_c   1.000
_cell.angle_alpha   90.00
_cell.angle_beta   90.00
_cell.angle_gamma   90.00
#
_symmetry.space_group_name_H-M   'P 1'
#
loop_
_entity.id
_entity.type
_entity.pdbx_description
1 polymer ?
#
loop_
_entity_poly.entity_id
_entity_poly.type
_entity_poly.pdbx_seq_one_letter_code
_entity_poly.pdbx_strand_id
1 'polypeptide(L)'
;MVLEHLFPENWLEKKVRYAFFIAVIYSTVGIIAARLLFGANSGIVSVIFTSLLILPYLQKMFRKEEREEETERRLSLKRFASLKHFFNKNQAIRVYLAIFLGIYLTYMLYSFILPQLGINTFNVFKEQLFVDPALRGRAFDFTSFISILTNNWWVLLATFLLAIGVGDGAIFFVAWNASSWGALFGYRALTAGLYAGINPWWYLLLLMSITFPHVILEGGAYILAAVSGSIISDEIIKERSDIRKFLLYLVEGTVIIFLLRYLYSYVFRVKSVVGFNIVTMVLVLIMVWLVGRLFQQKRLKKVFLNNYALFIIAIVIFILGALIETLVLNNVGVLNKIYLFSALFRGFT
;
A
#
# COMPACT_ATOMS: atom_id res chain seq x y z
N MET A 1 -9.70 17.20 18.97
CA MET A 1 -9.74 18.02 17.72
C MET A 1 -11.19 18.20 17.29
N VAL A 2 -11.55 19.34 16.65
CA VAL A 2 -12.97 19.67 16.36
C VAL A 2 -13.69 18.62 15.54
N LEU A 3 -13.01 18.01 14.56
CA LEU A 3 -13.60 16.96 13.70
C LEU A 3 -13.88 15.63 14.42
N GLU A 4 -13.19 15.34 15.50
CA GLU A 4 -13.43 14.12 16.33
C GLU A 4 -14.75 14.18 17.07
N HIS A 5 -15.25 15.39 17.37
CA HIS A 5 -16.52 15.58 18.06
C HIS A 5 -17.74 15.58 17.12
N LEU A 6 -17.54 15.66 15.79
CA LEU A 6 -18.63 15.58 14.82
C LEU A 6 -19.22 14.18 14.67
N PHE A 7 -18.45 13.16 15.07
CA PHE A 7 -18.91 11.76 15.03
C PHE A 7 -18.98 11.20 16.44
N PRO A 8 -20.12 10.69 16.91
CA PRO A 8 -20.24 10.06 18.21
C PRO A 8 -19.20 8.94 18.34
N GLU A 9 -18.41 8.97 19.41
CA GLU A 9 -17.31 8.01 19.67
C GLU A 9 -17.75 6.54 19.53
N ASN A 10 -18.99 6.23 19.90
CA ASN A 10 -19.59 4.89 19.81
C ASN A 10 -19.87 4.43 18.37
N TRP A 11 -19.94 5.33 17.39
CA TRP A 11 -20.20 4.97 15.99
C TRP A 11 -18.96 4.46 15.29
N LEU A 12 -17.81 5.09 15.55
CA LEU A 12 -16.54 4.79 14.91
C LEU A 12 -15.99 3.43 15.34
N GLU A 13 -16.32 3.01 16.55
CA GLU A 13 -15.78 1.80 17.18
C GLU A 13 -16.48 0.51 16.75
N LYS A 14 -17.74 0.57 16.29
CA LYS A 14 -18.57 -0.63 16.15
C LYS A 14 -18.71 -1.18 14.72
N LYS A 15 -18.40 -0.41 13.67
CA LYS A 15 -18.70 -0.88 12.29
C LYS A 15 -17.63 -0.45 11.29
N VAL A 16 -16.99 -1.42 10.65
CA VAL A 16 -16.01 -1.26 9.54
C VAL A 16 -16.50 -0.31 8.44
N ARG A 17 -17.81 -0.26 8.16
CA ARG A 17 -18.40 0.66 7.18
C ARG A 17 -18.11 2.14 7.46
N TYR A 18 -18.00 2.54 8.73
CA TYR A 18 -17.67 3.94 9.06
C TYR A 18 -16.25 4.31 8.68
N ALA A 19 -15.30 3.37 8.76
CA ALA A 19 -13.94 3.58 8.30
C ALA A 19 -13.89 3.93 6.80
N PHE A 20 -14.74 3.29 5.99
CA PHE A 20 -14.90 3.64 4.58
C PHE A 20 -15.40 5.08 4.39
N PHE A 21 -16.48 5.48 5.05
CA PHE A 21 -17.02 6.83 4.92
C PHE A 21 -16.07 7.91 5.45
N ILE A 22 -15.37 7.63 6.55
CA ILE A 22 -14.35 8.52 7.09
C ILE A 22 -13.24 8.72 6.05
N ALA A 23 -12.77 7.63 5.43
CA ALA A 23 -11.75 7.70 4.40
C ALA A 23 -12.22 8.54 3.19
N VAL A 24 -13.48 8.39 2.75
CA VAL A 24 -14.07 9.22 1.69
C VAL A 24 -14.07 10.70 2.08
N ILE A 25 -14.55 11.03 3.28
CA ILE A 25 -14.62 12.41 3.77
C ILE A 25 -13.22 13.01 3.89
N TYR A 26 -12.28 12.29 4.53
CA TYR A 26 -10.94 12.80 4.77
C TYR A 26 -10.12 12.90 3.49
N SER A 27 -10.32 12.00 2.53
CA SER A 27 -9.72 12.12 1.19
C SER A 27 -10.27 13.35 0.45
N THR A 28 -11.58 13.57 0.50
CA THR A 28 -12.21 14.76 -0.09
C THR A 28 -11.66 16.05 0.52
N VAL A 29 -11.61 16.13 1.86
CA VAL A 29 -11.02 17.28 2.57
C VAL A 29 -9.55 17.44 2.21
N GLY A 30 -8.79 16.34 2.18
CA GLY A 30 -7.37 16.33 1.80
C GLY A 30 -7.13 16.87 0.39
N ILE A 31 -7.92 16.42 -0.60
CA ILE A 31 -7.83 16.89 -1.99
C ILE A 31 -8.14 18.39 -2.09
N ILE A 32 -9.24 18.84 -1.48
CA ILE A 32 -9.67 20.25 -1.54
C ILE A 32 -8.64 21.14 -0.83
N ALA A 33 -8.24 20.79 0.39
CA ALA A 33 -7.27 21.57 1.17
C ALA A 33 -5.91 21.65 0.46
N ALA A 34 -5.41 20.53 -0.06
CA ALA A 34 -4.17 20.51 -0.81
C ALA A 34 -4.22 21.40 -2.05
N ARG A 35 -5.33 21.35 -2.80
CA ARG A 35 -5.51 22.19 -3.99
C ARG A 35 -5.56 23.67 -3.67
N LEU A 36 -6.25 24.06 -2.60
CA LEU A 36 -6.36 25.45 -2.17
C LEU A 36 -5.05 26.03 -1.65
N LEU A 37 -4.25 25.22 -0.93
CA LEU A 37 -3.07 25.70 -0.22
C LEU A 37 -1.77 25.55 -1.03
N PHE A 38 -1.65 24.50 -1.86
CA PHE A 38 -0.37 24.11 -2.48
C PHE A 38 -0.37 24.11 -4.02
N GLY A 39 -1.49 24.33 -4.65
CA GLY A 39 -1.56 24.52 -6.10
C GLY A 39 -0.94 23.38 -6.91
N ALA A 40 0.30 23.56 -7.37
CA ALA A 40 0.97 22.67 -8.32
C ALA A 40 1.39 21.30 -7.74
N ASN A 41 1.60 21.20 -6.42
CA ASN A 41 2.01 19.96 -5.74
C ASN A 41 0.87 19.35 -4.92
N SER A 42 -0.36 19.58 -5.35
CA SER A 42 -1.55 19.18 -4.58
C SER A 42 -1.72 17.66 -4.47
N GLY A 43 -1.18 16.88 -5.41
CA GLY A 43 -1.32 15.43 -5.41
C GLY A 43 -0.72 14.78 -4.17
N ILE A 44 0.58 14.90 -3.97
CA ILE A 44 1.25 14.31 -2.79
C ILE A 44 0.75 14.89 -1.47
N VAL A 45 0.49 16.22 -1.44
CA VAL A 45 -0.01 16.88 -0.24
C VAL A 45 -1.40 16.40 0.14
N SER A 46 -2.26 16.09 -0.83
CA SER A 46 -3.59 15.54 -0.57
C SER A 46 -3.52 14.17 0.13
N VAL A 47 -2.56 13.33 -0.25
CA VAL A 47 -2.33 12.04 0.41
C VAL A 47 -1.78 12.22 1.83
N ILE A 48 -0.84 13.17 2.01
CA ILE A 48 -0.33 13.51 3.34
C ILE A 48 -1.47 13.96 4.26
N PHE A 49 -2.31 14.90 3.81
CA PHE A 49 -3.45 15.37 4.59
C PHE A 49 -4.46 14.25 4.89
N THR A 50 -4.79 13.43 3.89
CA THR A 50 -5.66 12.27 4.08
C THR A 50 -5.10 11.34 5.14
N SER A 51 -3.80 11.01 5.08
CA SER A 51 -3.14 10.14 6.03
C SER A 51 -3.10 10.72 7.44
N LEU A 52 -2.78 12.02 7.58
CA LEU A 52 -2.75 12.71 8.86
C LEU A 52 -4.13 12.78 9.51
N LEU A 53 -5.20 12.95 8.73
CA LEU A 53 -6.56 12.96 9.24
C LEU A 53 -7.03 11.57 9.69
N ILE A 54 -6.60 10.51 8.99
CA ILE A 54 -6.96 9.11 9.31
C ILE A 54 -6.17 8.59 10.51
N LEU A 55 -4.92 9.02 10.71
CA LEU A 55 -3.99 8.48 11.70
C LEU A 55 -4.56 8.44 13.14
N PRO A 56 -5.17 9.52 13.68
CA PRO A 56 -5.73 9.50 15.04
C PRO A 56 -6.84 8.44 15.20
N TYR A 57 -7.64 8.23 14.16
CA TYR A 57 -8.69 7.22 14.15
C TYR A 57 -8.10 5.80 14.24
N LEU A 58 -7.06 5.51 13.45
CA LEU A 58 -6.36 4.22 13.51
C LEU A 58 -5.73 3.98 14.88
N GLN A 59 -4.99 4.96 15.41
CA GLN A 59 -4.35 4.84 16.71
C GLN A 59 -5.37 4.55 17.85
N LYS A 60 -6.51 5.21 17.83
CA LYS A 60 -7.56 4.96 18.83
C LYS A 60 -8.10 3.53 18.71
N MET A 61 -8.30 3.06 17.50
CA MET A 61 -8.83 1.73 17.23
C MET A 61 -7.84 0.62 17.66
N PHE A 62 -6.56 0.75 17.31
CA PHE A 62 -5.54 -0.22 17.69
C PHE A 62 -5.34 -0.31 19.21
N ARG A 63 -5.31 0.82 19.91
CA ARG A 63 -5.22 0.82 21.38
C ARG A 63 -6.39 0.08 22.04
N LYS A 64 -7.57 0.12 21.43
CA LYS A 64 -8.73 -0.60 21.94
C LYS A 64 -8.61 -2.11 21.69
N GLU A 65 -8.25 -2.50 20.47
CA GLU A 65 -8.04 -3.91 20.09
C GLU A 65 -6.95 -4.56 20.97
N GLU A 66 -5.87 -3.82 21.25
CA GLU A 66 -4.81 -4.27 22.17
C GLU A 66 -5.34 -4.54 23.58
N ARG A 67 -6.18 -3.66 24.14
CA ARG A 67 -6.78 -3.84 25.47
C ARG A 67 -7.73 -5.06 25.51
N GLU A 68 -8.53 -5.25 24.45
CA GLU A 68 -9.44 -6.39 24.34
C GLU A 68 -8.64 -7.70 24.22
N GLU A 69 -7.57 -7.73 23.41
CA GLU A 69 -6.69 -8.89 23.30
C GLU A 69 -5.92 -9.20 24.60
N GLU A 70 -5.47 -8.21 25.36
CA GLU A 70 -4.84 -8.44 26.67
C GLU A 70 -5.81 -9.09 27.66
N THR A 71 -7.08 -8.68 27.61
CA THR A 71 -8.12 -9.24 28.45
C THR A 71 -8.45 -10.68 28.05
N GLU A 72 -8.60 -10.96 26.74
CA GLU A 72 -8.85 -12.31 26.23
C GLU A 72 -7.65 -13.24 26.41
N ARG A 73 -6.40 -12.77 26.28
CA ARG A 73 -5.19 -13.56 26.52
C ARG A 73 -5.05 -14.03 27.96
N ARG A 74 -5.56 -13.27 28.92
CA ARG A 74 -5.65 -13.71 30.32
C ARG A 74 -6.63 -14.88 30.51
N LEU A 75 -7.60 -15.01 29.60
CA LEU A 75 -8.67 -16.00 29.68
C LEU A 75 -8.45 -17.25 28.82
N SER A 76 -7.62 -17.21 27.78
CA SER A 76 -7.43 -18.36 26.87
C SER A 76 -5.98 -18.55 26.40
N LEU A 77 -5.41 -19.67 26.86
CA LEU A 77 -4.08 -20.19 26.45
C LEU A 77 -4.13 -21.01 25.15
N LYS A 78 -5.15 -20.92 24.29
CA LYS A 78 -5.34 -21.86 23.17
C LYS A 78 -5.32 -21.22 21.78
N ARG A 79 -4.26 -21.61 21.06
CA ARG A 79 -4.14 -21.97 19.64
C ARG A 79 -4.42 -20.95 18.54
N PHE A 80 -3.42 -20.83 17.68
CA PHE A 80 -3.54 -20.48 16.26
C PHE A 80 -4.65 -21.32 15.58
N ALA A 81 -5.81 -20.78 15.49
CA ALA A 81 -6.90 -21.34 14.71
C ALA A 81 -6.90 -20.68 13.34
N SER A 82 -7.03 -21.47 12.30
CA SER A 82 -7.19 -21.23 10.88
C SER A 82 -7.08 -19.76 10.37
N LEU A 83 -6.47 -19.55 9.19
CA LEU A 83 -6.43 -18.27 8.46
C LEU A 83 -7.78 -17.53 8.47
N LYS A 84 -8.88 -18.26 8.34
CA LYS A 84 -10.24 -17.71 8.41
C LYS A 84 -10.54 -17.07 9.79
N HIS A 85 -10.07 -17.65 10.88
CA HIS A 85 -10.22 -17.09 12.22
C HIS A 85 -9.34 -15.86 12.41
N PHE A 86 -8.14 -15.85 11.81
CA PHE A 86 -7.24 -14.71 11.77
C PHE A 86 -7.88 -13.51 11.06
N PHE A 87 -8.41 -13.70 9.84
CA PHE A 87 -9.09 -12.63 9.10
C PHE A 87 -10.42 -12.19 9.74
N ASN A 88 -11.14 -13.09 10.40
CA ASN A 88 -12.40 -12.73 11.08
C ASN A 88 -12.18 -12.02 12.42
N LYS A 89 -11.10 -12.33 13.13
CA LYS A 89 -10.75 -11.69 14.40
C LYS A 89 -10.03 -10.35 14.23
N ASN A 90 -9.35 -10.13 13.09
CA ASN A 90 -8.51 -8.95 12.92
C ASN A 90 -9.33 -7.77 12.38
N GLN A 91 -9.96 -7.04 13.27
CA GLN A 91 -10.73 -5.83 12.96
C GLN A 91 -9.85 -4.79 12.25
N ALA A 92 -8.56 -4.71 12.59
CA ALA A 92 -7.57 -3.84 11.98
C ALA A 92 -7.49 -4.03 10.45
N ILE A 93 -7.31 -5.26 9.98
CA ILE A 93 -7.21 -5.55 8.53
C ILE A 93 -8.47 -5.10 7.80
N ARG A 94 -9.66 -5.37 8.38
CA ARG A 94 -10.94 -4.96 7.78
C ARG A 94 -11.12 -3.45 7.72
N VAL A 95 -10.66 -2.75 8.76
CA VAL A 95 -10.71 -1.28 8.80
C VAL A 95 -9.71 -0.69 7.81
N TYR A 96 -8.49 -1.19 7.75
CA TYR A 96 -7.53 -0.75 6.74
C TYR A 96 -8.04 -0.99 5.32
N LEU A 97 -8.68 -2.14 5.05
CA LEU A 97 -9.27 -2.44 3.75
C LEU A 97 -10.41 -1.47 3.41
N ALA A 98 -11.27 -1.14 4.39
CA ALA A 98 -12.34 -0.17 4.20
C ALA A 98 -11.78 1.24 3.93
N ILE A 99 -10.73 1.65 4.64
CA ILE A 99 -10.01 2.91 4.42
C ILE A 99 -9.40 2.93 3.01
N PHE A 100 -8.69 1.87 2.64
CA PHE A 100 -8.08 1.73 1.33
C PHE A 100 -9.10 1.89 0.20
N LEU A 101 -10.23 1.19 0.30
CA LEU A 101 -11.31 1.29 -0.68
C LEU A 101 -11.96 2.68 -0.70
N GLY A 102 -12.13 3.32 0.45
CA GLY A 102 -12.66 4.68 0.53
C GLY A 102 -11.75 5.69 -0.16
N ILE A 103 -10.43 5.62 0.09
CA ILE A 103 -9.43 6.48 -0.58
C ILE A 103 -9.42 6.19 -2.09
N TYR A 104 -9.29 4.91 -2.48
CA TYR A 104 -9.25 4.48 -3.87
C TYR A 104 -10.44 5.00 -4.68
N LEU A 105 -11.66 4.79 -4.19
CA LEU A 105 -12.88 5.24 -4.86
C LEU A 105 -12.98 6.77 -4.91
N THR A 106 -12.57 7.47 -3.85
CA THR A 106 -12.60 8.93 -3.84
C THR A 106 -11.68 9.51 -4.90
N TYR A 107 -10.41 9.10 -4.93
CA TYR A 107 -9.46 9.59 -5.92
C TYR A 107 -9.86 9.21 -7.35
N MET A 108 -10.42 8.02 -7.53
CA MET A 108 -10.93 7.56 -8.82
C MET A 108 -12.09 8.44 -9.32
N LEU A 109 -13.07 8.74 -8.47
CA LEU A 109 -14.20 9.59 -8.83
C LEU A 109 -13.78 11.03 -9.09
N TYR A 110 -12.90 11.61 -8.25
CA TYR A 110 -12.38 12.95 -8.49
C TYR A 110 -11.61 13.04 -9.80
N SER A 111 -10.72 12.09 -10.05
CA SER A 111 -9.93 12.04 -11.28
C SER A 111 -10.79 11.85 -12.54
N PHE A 112 -11.92 11.16 -12.42
CA PHE A 112 -12.89 10.95 -13.49
C PHE A 112 -13.81 12.17 -13.70
N ILE A 113 -14.24 12.84 -12.63
CA ILE A 113 -15.26 13.91 -12.71
C ILE A 113 -14.64 15.29 -12.96
N LEU A 114 -13.47 15.60 -12.36
CA LEU A 114 -12.87 16.94 -12.47
C LEU A 114 -12.69 17.44 -13.91
N PRO A 115 -12.22 16.63 -14.88
CA PRO A 115 -12.11 17.10 -16.27
C PRO A 115 -13.45 17.45 -16.90
N GLN A 116 -14.52 16.78 -16.51
CA GLN A 116 -15.88 17.06 -16.99
C GLN A 116 -16.41 18.40 -16.46
N LEU A 117 -15.82 18.91 -15.37
CA LEU A 117 -16.08 20.24 -14.81
C LEU A 117 -15.08 21.30 -15.31
N GLY A 118 -14.27 21.01 -16.33
CA GLY A 118 -13.27 21.91 -16.86
C GLY A 118 -12.02 22.05 -15.97
N ILE A 119 -11.84 21.21 -14.95
CA ILE A 119 -10.68 21.23 -14.06
C ILE A 119 -9.65 20.24 -14.58
N ASN A 120 -8.43 20.71 -14.83
CA ASN A 120 -7.35 19.85 -15.30
C ASN A 120 -6.90 18.87 -14.20
N THR A 121 -7.29 17.60 -14.36
CA THR A 121 -6.96 16.50 -13.43
C THR A 121 -5.45 16.31 -13.27
N PHE A 122 -4.69 16.51 -14.34
CA PHE A 122 -3.24 16.39 -14.31
C PHE A 122 -2.60 17.41 -13.35
N ASN A 123 -3.15 18.63 -13.28
CA ASN A 123 -2.66 19.63 -12.34
C ASN A 123 -3.02 19.33 -10.88
N VAL A 124 -4.02 18.46 -10.64
CA VAL A 124 -4.45 18.09 -9.30
C VAL A 124 -3.74 16.83 -8.80
N PHE A 125 -3.52 15.84 -9.69
CA PHE A 125 -3.01 14.51 -9.34
C PHE A 125 -1.73 14.17 -10.11
N LYS A 126 -0.89 15.17 -10.39
CA LYS A 126 0.33 15.00 -11.18
C LYS A 126 1.20 13.84 -10.68
N GLU A 127 1.45 13.79 -9.38
CA GLU A 127 2.31 12.80 -8.76
C GLU A 127 1.73 11.39 -8.85
N GLN A 128 0.41 11.25 -8.73
CA GLN A 128 -0.28 9.96 -8.87
C GLN A 128 -0.34 9.48 -10.32
N LEU A 129 -0.46 10.40 -11.28
CA LEU A 129 -0.57 10.05 -12.69
C LEU A 129 0.78 9.74 -13.37
N PHE A 130 1.88 10.21 -12.78
CA PHE A 130 3.24 9.91 -13.25
C PHE A 130 3.76 8.55 -12.80
N VAL A 131 3.03 7.84 -11.93
CA VAL A 131 3.41 6.49 -11.51
C VAL A 131 3.25 5.56 -12.71
N ASP A 132 4.37 5.28 -13.33
CA ASP A 132 4.75 4.18 -14.19
C ASP A 132 4.49 4.21 -15.70
N PRO A 133 5.58 4.26 -16.46
CA PRO A 133 5.63 3.89 -17.89
C PRO A 133 5.61 2.37 -18.16
N ALA A 134 5.69 1.50 -17.13
CA ALA A 134 5.75 0.04 -17.32
C ALA A 134 4.45 -0.59 -17.84
N LEU A 135 3.36 0.15 -17.84
CA LEU A 135 2.09 -0.21 -18.49
C LEU A 135 2.15 -0.13 -20.03
N ARG A 136 3.30 -0.44 -20.62
CA ARG A 136 3.42 -0.63 -22.06
C ARG A 136 2.87 -2.00 -22.40
N GLY A 137 1.69 -2.05 -23.01
CA GLY A 137 1.09 -3.25 -23.54
C GLY A 137 2.06 -4.03 -24.45
N ARG A 138 2.80 -4.94 -23.85
CA ARG A 138 3.58 -5.97 -24.51
C ARG A 138 2.99 -7.31 -24.12
N ALA A 139 3.04 -8.27 -25.07
CA ALA A 139 2.71 -9.66 -24.82
C ALA A 139 3.41 -10.17 -23.57
N PHE A 140 2.79 -11.15 -22.86
CA PHE A 140 3.34 -11.71 -21.62
C PHE A 140 4.83 -11.99 -21.79
N ASP A 141 5.60 -11.19 -21.11
CA ASP A 141 7.01 -11.37 -20.99
C ASP A 141 7.31 -11.51 -19.49
N PHE A 142 8.05 -12.56 -19.17
CA PHE A 142 8.58 -12.76 -17.83
C PHE A 142 9.30 -11.51 -17.30
N THR A 143 9.91 -10.74 -18.20
CA THR A 143 10.55 -9.45 -17.90
C THR A 143 9.55 -8.44 -17.34
N SER A 144 8.32 -8.38 -17.87
CA SER A 144 7.26 -7.50 -17.38
C SER A 144 6.80 -7.90 -15.98
N PHE A 145 6.60 -9.21 -15.74
CA PHE A 145 6.27 -9.71 -14.40
C PHE A 145 7.34 -9.35 -13.37
N ILE A 146 8.62 -9.58 -13.70
CA ILE A 146 9.72 -9.25 -12.80
C ILE A 146 9.85 -7.74 -12.59
N SER A 147 9.60 -6.93 -13.63
CA SER A 147 9.60 -5.47 -13.50
C SER A 147 8.53 -4.99 -12.51
N ILE A 148 7.29 -5.47 -12.65
CA ILE A 148 6.18 -5.17 -11.74
C ILE A 148 6.52 -5.64 -10.33
N LEU A 149 6.93 -6.90 -10.20
CA LEU A 149 7.31 -7.49 -8.92
C LEU A 149 8.41 -6.68 -8.22
N THR A 150 9.43 -6.28 -8.95
CA THR A 150 10.58 -5.56 -8.38
C THR A 150 10.21 -4.14 -7.98
N ASN A 151 9.41 -3.45 -8.79
CA ASN A 151 8.98 -2.09 -8.50
C ASN A 151 8.11 -2.05 -7.23
N ASN A 152 7.10 -2.88 -7.18
CA ASN A 152 6.15 -2.91 -6.07
C ASN A 152 6.73 -3.56 -4.79
N TRP A 153 7.77 -4.41 -4.93
CA TRP A 153 8.49 -4.97 -3.79
C TRP A 153 9.05 -3.92 -2.84
N TRP A 154 9.68 -2.88 -3.40
CA TRP A 154 10.25 -1.82 -2.57
C TRP A 154 9.19 -1.06 -1.79
N VAL A 155 7.99 -0.90 -2.37
CA VAL A 155 6.85 -0.30 -1.68
C VAL A 155 6.37 -1.19 -0.54
N LEU A 156 6.23 -2.50 -0.78
CA LEU A 156 5.83 -3.47 0.23
C LEU A 156 6.82 -3.50 1.40
N LEU A 157 8.12 -3.59 1.08
CA LEU A 157 9.19 -3.61 2.08
C LEU A 157 9.26 -2.29 2.85
N ALA A 158 9.18 -1.14 2.16
CA ALA A 158 9.16 0.17 2.81
C ALA A 158 7.96 0.31 3.74
N THR A 159 6.78 -0.15 3.33
CA THR A 159 5.58 -0.16 4.16
C THR A 159 5.80 -0.95 5.45
N PHE A 160 6.37 -2.15 5.37
CA PHE A 160 6.67 -2.98 6.53
C PHE A 160 7.72 -2.36 7.45
N LEU A 161 8.88 -1.93 6.91
CA LEU A 161 9.97 -1.36 7.71
C LEU A 161 9.59 -0.04 8.36
N LEU A 162 8.87 0.82 7.65
CA LEU A 162 8.38 2.08 8.21
C LEU A 162 7.28 1.84 9.24
N ALA A 163 6.42 0.83 9.06
CA ALA A 163 5.47 0.43 10.08
C ALA A 163 6.16 0.01 11.38
N ILE A 164 7.30 -0.69 11.31
CA ILE A 164 8.10 -1.00 12.50
C ILE A 164 8.67 0.28 13.15
N GLY A 165 9.05 1.28 12.34
CA GLY A 165 9.65 2.52 12.83
C GLY A 165 8.64 3.54 13.36
N VAL A 166 7.53 3.72 12.68
CA VAL A 166 6.52 4.77 12.93
C VAL A 166 5.12 4.24 13.25
N GLY A 167 4.98 2.92 13.42
CA GLY A 167 3.69 2.30 13.73
C GLY A 167 2.64 2.61 12.65
N ASP A 168 1.49 3.11 13.10
CA ASP A 168 0.36 3.42 12.23
C ASP A 168 0.64 4.50 11.17
N GLY A 169 1.77 5.21 11.26
CA GLY A 169 2.21 6.16 10.23
C GLY A 169 2.43 5.51 8.86
N ALA A 170 2.57 4.19 8.79
CA ALA A 170 2.61 3.43 7.55
C ALA A 170 1.32 3.55 6.70
N ILE A 171 0.22 4.06 7.27
CA ILE A 171 -1.02 4.40 6.54
C ILE A 171 -0.74 5.30 5.33
N PHE A 172 0.31 6.13 5.38
CA PHE A 172 0.71 6.96 4.25
C PHE A 172 0.98 6.12 2.98
N PHE A 173 1.67 4.99 3.09
CA PHE A 173 1.96 4.13 1.93
C PHE A 173 0.73 3.41 1.41
N VAL A 174 -0.16 3.00 2.31
CA VAL A 174 -1.45 2.41 1.95
C VAL A 174 -2.31 3.44 1.22
N ALA A 175 -2.37 4.67 1.74
CA ALA A 175 -3.10 5.78 1.15
C ALA A 175 -2.48 6.23 -0.19
N TRP A 176 -1.14 6.26 -0.29
CA TRP A 176 -0.43 6.57 -1.52
C TRP A 176 -0.81 5.59 -2.65
N ASN A 177 -0.74 4.29 -2.40
CA ASN A 177 -1.09 3.28 -3.40
C ASN A 177 -2.58 3.35 -3.78
N ALA A 178 -3.48 3.46 -2.79
CA ALA A 178 -4.91 3.60 -3.05
C ALA A 178 -5.22 4.84 -3.90
N SER A 179 -4.62 5.98 -3.58
CA SER A 179 -4.82 7.24 -4.31
C SER A 179 -4.24 7.18 -5.73
N SER A 180 -3.05 6.60 -5.89
CA SER A 180 -2.38 6.48 -7.18
C SER A 180 -3.17 5.59 -8.14
N TRP A 181 -3.61 4.42 -7.71
CA TRP A 181 -4.46 3.55 -8.53
C TRP A 181 -5.83 4.19 -8.80
N GLY A 182 -6.45 4.80 -7.78
CA GLY A 182 -7.72 5.49 -7.96
C GLY A 182 -7.60 6.62 -9.01
N ALA A 183 -6.67 7.54 -8.84
CA ALA A 183 -6.47 8.65 -9.75
C ALA A 183 -6.14 8.17 -11.17
N LEU A 184 -5.24 7.19 -11.30
CA LEU A 184 -4.84 6.64 -12.60
C LEU A 184 -6.01 5.99 -13.33
N PHE A 185 -6.80 5.15 -12.66
CA PHE A 185 -7.90 4.44 -13.30
C PHE A 185 -9.07 5.36 -13.63
N GLY A 186 -9.39 6.34 -12.76
CA GLY A 186 -10.39 7.35 -13.07
C GLY A 186 -10.02 8.18 -14.30
N TYR A 187 -8.79 8.69 -14.34
CA TYR A 187 -8.30 9.46 -15.48
C TYR A 187 -8.28 8.67 -16.79
N ARG A 188 -7.80 7.41 -16.74
CA ARG A 188 -7.77 6.53 -17.91
C ARG A 188 -9.15 6.15 -18.39
N ALA A 189 -10.08 5.86 -17.48
CA ALA A 189 -11.44 5.52 -17.86
C ALA A 189 -12.11 6.66 -18.65
N LEU A 190 -11.92 7.90 -18.21
CA LEU A 190 -12.46 9.06 -18.90
C LEU A 190 -11.80 9.25 -20.26
N THR A 191 -10.46 9.36 -20.29
CA THR A 191 -9.72 9.69 -21.51
C THR A 191 -9.86 8.61 -22.57
N ALA A 192 -9.73 7.33 -22.19
CA ALA A 192 -9.88 6.24 -23.14
C ALA A 192 -11.33 6.03 -23.60
N GLY A 193 -12.32 6.23 -22.71
CA GLY A 193 -13.73 6.16 -23.07
C GLY A 193 -14.10 7.23 -24.11
N LEU A 194 -13.72 8.48 -23.87
CA LEU A 194 -13.96 9.58 -24.82
C LEU A 194 -13.29 9.35 -26.17
N TYR A 195 -12.04 8.89 -26.16
CA TYR A 195 -11.34 8.62 -27.41
C TYR A 195 -11.94 7.44 -28.20
N ALA A 196 -12.36 6.39 -27.52
CA ALA A 196 -12.98 5.23 -28.17
C ALA A 196 -14.44 5.49 -28.62
N GLY A 197 -15.00 6.65 -28.31
CA GLY A 197 -16.42 6.95 -28.56
C GLY A 197 -17.37 6.09 -27.73
N ILE A 198 -16.89 5.54 -26.60
CA ILE A 198 -17.65 4.73 -25.67
C ILE A 198 -18.01 5.59 -24.47
N ASN A 199 -19.21 5.36 -23.88
CA ASN A 199 -19.59 6.06 -22.67
C ASN A 199 -18.51 5.82 -21.56
N PRO A 200 -17.85 6.88 -21.05
CA PRO A 200 -16.77 6.75 -20.07
C PRO A 200 -17.16 6.03 -18.78
N TRP A 201 -18.43 6.09 -18.36
CA TRP A 201 -18.93 5.36 -17.19
C TRP A 201 -18.90 3.84 -17.38
N TRP A 202 -19.29 3.35 -18.57
CA TRP A 202 -19.15 1.93 -18.90
C TRP A 202 -17.68 1.52 -18.94
N TYR A 203 -16.84 2.40 -19.45
CA TYR A 203 -15.41 2.15 -19.51
C TYR A 203 -14.80 2.09 -18.10
N LEU A 204 -15.24 2.96 -17.19
CA LEU A 204 -14.85 2.95 -15.78
C LEU A 204 -15.23 1.63 -15.10
N LEU A 205 -16.46 1.16 -15.30
CA LEU A 205 -16.93 -0.11 -14.74
C LEU A 205 -16.13 -1.29 -15.28
N LEU A 206 -15.85 -1.31 -16.60
CA LEU A 206 -15.04 -2.33 -17.23
C LEU A 206 -13.62 -2.34 -16.67
N LEU A 207 -12.98 -1.17 -16.61
CA LEU A 207 -11.63 -1.04 -16.08
C LEU A 207 -11.55 -1.48 -14.61
N MET A 208 -12.49 -1.05 -13.79
CA MET A 208 -12.60 -1.52 -12.40
C MET A 208 -12.72 -3.04 -12.32
N SER A 209 -13.60 -3.65 -13.09
CA SER A 209 -13.83 -5.11 -13.05
C SER A 209 -12.56 -5.89 -13.39
N ILE A 210 -11.76 -5.38 -14.32
CA ILE A 210 -10.54 -6.03 -14.79
C ILE A 210 -9.38 -5.81 -13.80
N THR A 211 -9.25 -4.60 -13.25
CA THR A 211 -8.12 -4.25 -12.37
C THR A 211 -8.36 -4.59 -10.90
N PHE A 212 -9.60 -4.69 -10.48
CA PHE A 212 -9.96 -4.91 -9.08
C PHE A 212 -9.30 -6.15 -8.43
N PRO A 213 -9.18 -7.31 -9.10
CA PRO A 213 -8.54 -8.48 -8.49
C PRO A 213 -7.09 -8.23 -8.05
N HIS A 214 -6.26 -7.61 -8.89
CA HIS A 214 -4.87 -7.32 -8.50
C HIS A 214 -4.78 -6.16 -7.50
N VAL A 215 -5.61 -5.13 -7.63
CA VAL A 215 -5.69 -4.01 -6.68
C VAL A 215 -6.01 -4.50 -5.26
N ILE A 216 -6.95 -5.45 -5.12
CA ILE A 216 -7.29 -6.04 -3.82
C ILE A 216 -6.17 -6.91 -3.27
N LEU A 217 -5.49 -7.69 -4.10
CA LEU A 217 -4.40 -8.54 -3.66
C LEU A 217 -3.17 -7.72 -3.26
N GLU A 218 -2.76 -6.78 -4.08
CA GLU A 218 -1.61 -5.93 -3.77
C GLU A 218 -1.92 -4.96 -2.62
N GLY A 219 -3.08 -4.30 -2.64
CA GLY A 219 -3.54 -3.46 -1.53
C GLY A 219 -3.66 -4.24 -0.22
N GLY A 220 -4.18 -5.48 -0.29
CA GLY A 220 -4.22 -6.40 0.84
C GLY A 220 -2.83 -6.77 1.37
N ALA A 221 -1.86 -6.98 0.48
CA ALA A 221 -0.48 -7.23 0.86
C ALA A 221 0.17 -6.01 1.57
N TYR A 222 -0.03 -4.80 1.06
CA TYR A 222 0.45 -3.57 1.73
C TYR A 222 -0.21 -3.36 3.09
N ILE A 223 -1.50 -3.66 3.22
CA ILE A 223 -2.22 -3.61 4.48
C ILE A 223 -1.64 -4.62 5.48
N LEU A 224 -1.41 -5.86 5.06
CA LEU A 224 -0.81 -6.87 5.91
C LEU A 224 0.62 -6.49 6.34
N ALA A 225 1.40 -5.89 5.45
CA ALA A 225 2.73 -5.35 5.76
C ALA A 225 2.65 -4.22 6.79
N ALA A 226 1.73 -3.27 6.60
CA ALA A 226 1.51 -2.17 7.54
C ALA A 226 1.08 -2.67 8.93
N VAL A 227 0.08 -3.55 9.00
CA VAL A 227 -0.44 -4.11 10.26
C VAL A 227 0.63 -4.94 10.98
N SER A 228 1.35 -5.79 10.25
CA SER A 228 2.39 -6.63 10.86
C SER A 228 3.54 -5.80 11.43
N GLY A 229 3.96 -4.75 10.72
CA GLY A 229 5.00 -3.82 11.19
C GLY A 229 4.53 -2.99 12.38
N SER A 230 3.29 -2.49 12.36
CA SER A 230 2.70 -1.69 13.44
C SER A 230 2.63 -2.46 14.76
N ILE A 231 2.20 -3.73 14.73
CA ILE A 231 2.18 -4.60 15.92
C ILE A 231 3.60 -4.82 16.49
N ILE A 232 4.61 -4.97 15.61
CA ILE A 232 6.00 -5.07 16.06
C ILE A 232 6.44 -3.75 16.71
N SER A 233 6.07 -2.61 16.10
CA SER A 233 6.38 -1.27 16.63
C SER A 233 5.87 -1.06 18.05
N ASP A 234 4.61 -1.41 18.29
CA ASP A 234 3.99 -1.25 19.60
C ASP A 234 4.70 -2.06 20.69
N GLU A 235 5.14 -3.26 20.36
CA GLU A 235 5.88 -4.08 21.33
C GLU A 235 7.33 -3.58 21.54
N ILE A 236 7.99 -3.09 20.47
CA ILE A 236 9.33 -2.50 20.57
C ILE A 236 9.31 -1.24 21.43
N ILE A 237 8.30 -0.38 21.32
CA ILE A 237 8.18 0.87 22.10
C ILE A 237 8.10 0.57 23.60
N LYS A 238 7.47 -0.53 24.00
CA LYS A 238 7.39 -0.97 25.39
C LYS A 238 8.77 -1.35 25.97
N GLU A 239 9.72 -1.72 25.10
CA GLU A 239 11.04 -2.25 25.43
C GLU A 239 12.18 -1.35 24.93
N ARG A 240 12.31 -0.17 25.51
CA ARG A 240 13.24 0.89 25.06
C ARG A 240 14.70 0.45 24.85
N SER A 241 15.18 -0.57 25.56
CA SER A 241 16.57 -1.05 25.44
C SER A 241 16.86 -1.71 24.10
N ASP A 242 15.88 -2.37 23.50
CA ASP A 242 16.05 -3.13 22.26
C ASP A 242 15.83 -2.28 21.00
N ILE A 243 15.16 -1.12 21.11
CA ILE A 243 14.93 -0.19 19.98
C ILE A 243 16.24 0.26 19.34
N ARG A 244 17.19 0.75 20.15
CA ARG A 244 18.47 1.25 19.61
C ARG A 244 19.24 0.16 18.90
N LYS A 245 19.29 -1.05 19.47
CA LYS A 245 19.97 -2.19 18.87
C LYS A 245 19.27 -2.62 17.57
N PHE A 246 17.94 -2.66 17.56
CA PHE A 246 17.17 -2.98 16.38
C PHE A 246 17.46 -2.00 15.23
N LEU A 247 17.36 -0.69 15.49
CA LEU A 247 17.63 0.35 14.50
C LEU A 247 19.09 0.29 14.01
N LEU A 248 20.04 0.09 14.93
CA LEU A 248 21.46 -0.04 14.60
C LEU A 248 21.70 -1.22 13.65
N TYR A 249 21.23 -2.40 14.00
CA TYR A 249 21.38 -3.60 13.17
C TYR A 249 20.67 -3.49 11.83
N LEU A 250 19.54 -2.78 11.78
CA LEU A 250 18.81 -2.55 10.54
C LEU A 250 19.60 -1.62 9.61
N VAL A 251 20.21 -0.57 10.16
CA VAL A 251 21.09 0.34 9.40
C VAL A 251 22.37 -0.40 8.96
N GLU A 252 23.04 -1.08 9.87
CA GLU A 252 24.25 -1.85 9.56
C GLU A 252 23.99 -2.93 8.49
N GLY A 253 22.91 -3.68 8.65
CA GLY A 253 22.51 -4.69 7.67
C GLY A 253 22.19 -4.09 6.31
N THR A 254 21.52 -2.94 6.28
CA THR A 254 21.22 -2.22 5.04
C THR A 254 22.52 -1.78 4.35
N VAL A 255 23.45 -1.19 5.11
CA VAL A 255 24.76 -0.78 4.59
C VAL A 255 25.52 -2.00 4.03
N ILE A 256 25.53 -3.12 4.76
CA ILE A 256 26.20 -4.36 4.30
C ILE A 256 25.57 -4.85 3.00
N ILE A 257 24.24 -4.86 2.86
CA ILE A 257 23.56 -5.28 1.63
C ILE A 257 23.93 -4.36 0.46
N PHE A 258 23.98 -3.04 0.68
CA PHE A 258 24.41 -2.10 -0.37
C PHE A 258 25.87 -2.29 -0.76
N LEU A 259 26.76 -2.55 0.21
CA LEU A 259 28.16 -2.84 -0.06
C LEU A 259 28.34 -4.15 -0.85
N LEU A 260 27.65 -5.21 -0.43
CA LEU A 260 27.63 -6.48 -1.15
C LEU A 260 27.08 -6.32 -2.57
N ARG A 261 26.05 -5.49 -2.71
CA ARG A 261 25.49 -5.11 -4.00
C ARG A 261 26.52 -4.43 -4.89
N TYR A 262 27.22 -3.45 -4.35
CA TYR A 262 28.25 -2.74 -5.09
C TYR A 262 29.40 -3.67 -5.51
N LEU A 263 29.92 -4.47 -4.57
CA LEU A 263 30.98 -5.45 -4.82
C LEU A 263 30.57 -6.48 -5.88
N TYR A 264 29.38 -7.04 -5.77
CA TYR A 264 28.87 -7.99 -6.75
C TYR A 264 28.79 -7.39 -8.15
N SER A 265 28.23 -6.19 -8.27
CA SER A 265 28.16 -5.46 -9.54
C SER A 265 29.54 -5.18 -10.13
N TYR A 266 30.50 -4.81 -9.29
CA TYR A 266 31.87 -4.50 -9.69
C TYR A 266 32.66 -5.75 -10.12
N VAL A 267 32.62 -6.83 -9.34
CA VAL A 267 33.39 -8.06 -9.55
C VAL A 267 32.83 -8.85 -10.74
N PHE A 268 31.52 -9.03 -10.80
CA PHE A 268 30.94 -9.92 -11.81
C PHE A 268 30.51 -9.19 -13.10
N ARG A 269 30.67 -7.87 -13.17
CA ARG A 269 30.23 -7.02 -14.31
C ARG A 269 28.83 -7.34 -14.79
N VAL A 270 27.96 -7.75 -13.88
CA VAL A 270 26.59 -8.20 -14.18
C VAL A 270 25.75 -7.02 -14.62
N LYS A 271 25.38 -6.97 -15.89
CA LYS A 271 24.43 -5.99 -16.46
C LYS A 271 22.98 -6.39 -16.21
N SER A 272 22.69 -7.59 -15.70
CA SER A 272 21.32 -8.05 -15.45
C SER A 272 20.78 -7.47 -14.14
N VAL A 273 19.99 -6.42 -14.25
CA VAL A 273 19.32 -5.75 -13.14
C VAL A 273 18.33 -6.69 -12.42
N VAL A 274 17.72 -7.63 -13.16
CA VAL A 274 16.63 -8.50 -12.68
C VAL A 274 17.10 -9.54 -11.65
N GLY A 275 18.08 -10.39 -12.00
CA GLY A 275 18.58 -11.42 -11.08
C GLY A 275 19.19 -10.82 -9.81
N PHE A 276 19.78 -9.67 -9.95
CA PHE A 276 20.36 -8.92 -8.87
C PHE A 276 19.32 -8.36 -7.88
N ASN A 277 18.19 -7.88 -8.38
CA ASN A 277 17.10 -7.40 -7.53
C ASN A 277 16.50 -8.53 -6.69
N ILE A 278 16.29 -9.72 -7.27
CA ILE A 278 15.76 -10.89 -6.55
C ILE A 278 16.71 -11.30 -5.41
N VAL A 279 18.02 -11.37 -5.67
CA VAL A 279 19.01 -11.69 -4.63
C VAL A 279 18.98 -10.65 -3.51
N THR A 280 18.90 -9.36 -3.85
CA THR A 280 18.78 -8.28 -2.85
C THR A 280 17.52 -8.42 -2.01
N MET A 281 16.38 -8.76 -2.63
CA MET A 281 15.12 -9.03 -1.94
C MET A 281 15.27 -10.14 -0.89
N VAL A 282 15.85 -11.26 -1.27
CA VAL A 282 16.07 -12.40 -0.37
C VAL A 282 17.02 -12.04 0.76
N LEU A 283 18.11 -11.33 0.46
CA LEU A 283 19.08 -10.89 1.48
C LEU A 283 18.45 -9.96 2.50
N VAL A 284 17.60 -9.01 2.07
CA VAL A 284 16.88 -8.12 3.00
C VAL A 284 15.93 -8.92 3.91
N LEU A 285 15.21 -9.89 3.37
CA LEU A 285 14.34 -10.75 4.18
C LEU A 285 15.14 -11.52 5.23
N ILE A 286 16.23 -12.15 4.82
CA ILE A 286 17.12 -12.89 5.74
C ILE A 286 17.66 -11.94 6.81
N MET A 287 18.12 -10.76 6.44
CA MET A 287 18.60 -9.75 7.37
C MET A 287 17.54 -9.37 8.42
N VAL A 288 16.35 -9.02 7.98
CA VAL A 288 15.24 -8.63 8.89
C VAL A 288 14.90 -9.78 9.84
N TRP A 289 14.88 -11.02 9.34
CA TRP A 289 14.66 -12.20 10.16
C TRP A 289 15.78 -12.41 11.19
N LEU A 290 17.05 -12.27 10.79
CA LEU A 290 18.20 -12.40 11.68
C LEU A 290 18.18 -11.35 12.79
N VAL A 291 17.91 -10.09 12.43
CA VAL A 291 17.77 -9.00 13.42
C VAL A 291 16.69 -9.33 14.45
N GLY A 292 15.54 -9.82 14.01
CA GLY A 292 14.47 -10.26 14.92
C GLY A 292 14.87 -11.43 15.82
N ARG A 293 15.78 -12.30 15.37
CA ARG A 293 16.33 -13.41 16.18
C ARG A 293 17.26 -12.92 17.29
N LEU A 294 17.85 -11.75 17.15
CA LEU A 294 18.78 -11.15 18.13
C LEU A 294 18.07 -10.49 19.33
N PHE A 295 16.75 -10.32 19.30
CA PHE A 295 16.02 -9.82 20.45
C PHE A 295 16.24 -10.71 21.68
N GLN A 296 16.62 -10.10 22.79
CA GLN A 296 16.90 -10.82 24.03
C GLN A 296 15.62 -11.21 24.77
N GLN A 297 14.61 -10.39 24.70
CA GLN A 297 13.33 -10.62 25.33
C GLN A 297 12.51 -11.67 24.59
N LYS A 298 12.13 -12.74 25.29
CA LYS A 298 11.36 -13.86 24.72
C LYS A 298 10.01 -13.40 24.14
N ARG A 299 9.35 -12.44 24.80
CA ARG A 299 8.05 -11.89 24.36
C ARG A 299 8.20 -11.14 23.06
N LEU A 300 9.08 -10.14 22.98
CA LEU A 300 9.35 -9.34 21.81
C LEU A 300 9.77 -10.24 20.62
N LYS A 301 10.68 -11.19 20.86
CA LYS A 301 11.10 -12.15 19.84
C LYS A 301 9.92 -12.96 19.30
N LYS A 302 9.00 -13.40 20.14
CA LYS A 302 7.81 -14.15 19.73
C LYS A 302 6.86 -13.29 18.89
N VAL A 303 6.58 -12.06 19.35
CA VAL A 303 5.74 -11.10 18.61
C VAL A 303 6.35 -10.77 17.26
N PHE A 304 7.66 -10.49 17.22
CA PHE A 304 8.38 -10.25 15.98
C PHE A 304 8.25 -11.43 15.00
N LEU A 305 8.57 -12.64 15.41
CA LEU A 305 8.55 -13.82 14.53
C LEU A 305 7.15 -14.13 14.01
N ASN A 306 6.11 -13.96 14.82
CA ASN A 306 4.73 -14.16 14.40
C ASN A 306 4.31 -13.12 13.33
N ASN A 307 4.64 -11.85 13.54
CA ASN A 307 4.29 -10.79 12.60
C ASN A 307 5.20 -10.79 11.36
N TYR A 308 6.44 -11.23 11.51
CA TYR A 308 7.28 -11.51 10.36
C TYR A 308 6.71 -12.64 9.48
N ALA A 309 6.16 -13.69 10.07
CA ALA A 309 5.44 -14.71 9.31
C ALA A 309 4.21 -14.14 8.57
N LEU A 310 3.50 -13.19 9.21
CA LEU A 310 2.40 -12.47 8.55
C LEU A 310 2.91 -11.63 7.36
N PHE A 311 4.06 -10.98 7.50
CA PHE A 311 4.70 -10.27 6.40
C PHE A 311 5.11 -11.21 5.25
N ILE A 312 5.57 -12.44 5.55
CA ILE A 312 5.83 -13.46 4.50
C ILE A 312 4.53 -13.84 3.78
N ILE A 313 3.41 -13.95 4.50
CA ILE A 313 2.09 -14.17 3.86
C ILE A 313 1.73 -12.98 2.96
N ALA A 314 1.99 -11.75 3.39
CA ALA A 314 1.79 -10.56 2.56
C ALA A 314 2.60 -10.64 1.26
N ILE A 315 3.86 -11.11 1.31
CA ILE A 315 4.69 -11.31 0.12
C ILE A 315 4.07 -12.33 -0.84
N VAL A 316 3.55 -13.44 -0.34
CA VAL A 316 2.89 -14.45 -1.18
C VAL A 316 1.66 -13.87 -1.87
N ILE A 317 0.82 -13.14 -1.14
CA ILE A 317 -0.37 -12.47 -1.70
C ILE A 317 0.05 -11.43 -2.74
N PHE A 318 1.10 -10.68 -2.46
CA PHE A 318 1.67 -9.69 -3.36
C PHE A 318 2.17 -10.32 -4.68
N ILE A 319 2.90 -11.44 -4.62
CA ILE A 319 3.35 -12.18 -5.82
C ILE A 319 2.16 -12.64 -6.66
N LEU A 320 1.09 -13.11 -6.01
CA LEU A 320 -0.15 -13.48 -6.71
C LEU A 320 -0.81 -12.26 -7.36
N GLY A 321 -0.82 -11.10 -6.69
CA GLY A 321 -1.31 -9.84 -7.24
C GLY A 321 -0.54 -9.43 -8.49
N ALA A 322 0.79 -9.41 -8.43
CA ALA A 322 1.66 -9.09 -9.54
C ALA A 322 1.51 -10.08 -10.72
N LEU A 323 1.27 -11.37 -10.43
CA LEU A 323 0.98 -12.37 -11.46
C LEU A 323 -0.34 -12.08 -12.16
N ILE A 324 -1.40 -11.78 -11.40
CA ILE A 324 -2.71 -11.44 -11.96
C ILE A 324 -2.62 -10.14 -12.76
N GLU A 325 -1.94 -9.11 -12.24
CA GLU A 325 -1.71 -7.86 -12.97
C GLU A 325 -1.04 -8.15 -14.31
N THR A 326 0.02 -8.95 -14.31
CA THR A 326 0.72 -9.35 -15.53
C THR A 326 -0.20 -10.08 -16.50
N LEU A 327 -1.01 -11.03 -16.03
CA LEU A 327 -1.98 -11.75 -16.88
C LEU A 327 -3.05 -10.82 -17.45
N VAL A 328 -3.53 -9.86 -16.66
CA VAL A 328 -4.50 -8.84 -17.08
C VAL A 328 -3.91 -7.94 -18.16
N LEU A 329 -2.68 -7.44 -17.95
CA LEU A 329 -1.97 -6.59 -18.91
C LEU A 329 -1.69 -7.29 -20.25
N ASN A 330 -1.60 -8.61 -20.25
CA ASN A 330 -1.27 -9.43 -21.42
C ASN A 330 -2.49 -9.96 -22.18
N ASN A 331 -3.68 -9.89 -21.58
CA ASN A 331 -4.89 -10.38 -22.25
C ASN A 331 -5.43 -9.30 -23.21
N VAL A 332 -4.87 -9.32 -24.34
CA VAL A 332 -4.54 -8.33 -25.34
C VAL A 332 -5.76 -7.76 -26.11
N GLY A 333 -6.90 -8.46 -26.14
CA GLY A 333 -7.99 -8.08 -27.04
C GLY A 333 -8.73 -6.79 -26.64
N VAL A 334 -9.13 -6.68 -25.38
CA VAL A 334 -9.87 -5.51 -24.85
C VAL A 334 -8.91 -4.49 -24.27
N LEU A 335 -7.86 -4.95 -23.60
CA LEU A 335 -6.89 -4.12 -22.88
C LEU A 335 -5.90 -3.40 -23.80
N ASN A 336 -5.53 -3.98 -24.95
CA ASN A 336 -4.71 -3.27 -25.94
C ASN A 336 -5.38 -1.97 -26.42
N LYS A 337 -6.70 -1.97 -26.55
CA LYS A 337 -7.41 -0.71 -26.84
C LYS A 337 -7.27 0.28 -25.70
N ILE A 338 -7.24 -0.18 -24.44
CA ILE A 338 -7.11 0.66 -23.23
C ILE A 338 -5.70 1.19 -23.04
N TYR A 339 -4.68 0.37 -23.31
CA TYR A 339 -3.27 0.72 -23.05
C TYR A 339 -2.52 1.28 -24.27
N LEU A 340 -2.95 0.96 -25.51
CA LEU A 340 -2.40 1.59 -26.73
C LEU A 340 -2.57 3.10 -26.73
N PHE A 341 -3.56 3.61 -26.03
CA PHE A 341 -3.79 5.05 -25.88
C PHE A 341 -2.74 5.76 -25.05
N SER A 342 -2.05 5.09 -24.12
CA SER A 342 -0.95 5.71 -23.39
C SER A 342 0.26 6.03 -24.27
N ALA A 343 0.43 5.33 -25.39
CA ALA A 343 1.50 5.58 -26.36
C ALA A 343 1.22 6.80 -27.25
N LEU A 344 -0.03 7.13 -27.52
CA LEU A 344 -0.42 8.28 -28.32
C LEU A 344 -0.26 9.62 -27.58
N PHE A 345 -0.36 9.62 -26.25
CA PHE A 345 -0.17 10.83 -25.44
C PHE A 345 1.29 11.30 -25.31
N ARG A 346 2.28 10.52 -25.73
CA ARG A 346 3.69 10.95 -25.77
C ARG A 346 4.02 11.95 -26.89
N GLY A 347 3.10 12.20 -27.80
CA GLY A 347 3.26 13.20 -28.87
C GLY A 347 2.84 14.60 -28.48
N PHE A 348 2.37 14.84 -27.25
CA PHE A 348 1.86 16.14 -26.77
C PHE A 348 2.60 16.70 -25.54
N THR A 349 3.79 16.18 -25.21
CA THR A 349 4.69 16.80 -24.21
C THR A 349 5.87 17.46 -24.89
#